data_64728bb36e87c0bd0c84da01a4696d12
#
_entry.id   64728bb36e87c0bd0c84da01a4696d12
#
_cell.length_a   1.000
_cell.length_b   1.000
_cell.length_c   1.000
_cell.angle_alpha   90.00
_cell.angle_beta   90.00
_cell.angle_gamma   90.00
#
_symmetry.space_group_name_H-M   'P 1'
#
loop_
_entity.id
_entity.type
_entity.pdbx_description
1 polymer ?
#
loop_
_entity_poly.entity_id
_entity_poly.type
_entity_poly.pdbx_seq_one_letter_code
_entity_poly.pdbx_strand_id
1 'polypeptide(L)'
;MENKFNLTREQNIFVAKRNIVDYIWKSANLEGIGVTYPETQAIYDGGIVNGLTVDSIIAINNLKYAWQFILENEGIDYDFKALCHLHKLTCDKLVLDNNLGKLRTTPVNIGGTNWKPMFPIESQIKEELDEILNQKDKTKTEIAIEIMLWIMRRQMFIDGNKRVAMLFANKIMIDNGCGIITIAQENQ
;
A
#
# COMPACT_ATOMS: atom_id res chain seq x y z
N MET A 1 -0.46 3.72 -22.02
CA MET A 1 0.89 4.22 -21.61
C MET A 1 1.87 3.06 -21.74
N GLU A 2 3.11 3.28 -22.20
CA GLU A 2 4.13 2.22 -22.18
C GLU A 2 4.72 2.05 -20.78
N ASN A 3 5.17 0.84 -20.43
CA ASN A 3 5.92 0.64 -19.19
C ASN A 3 7.23 1.44 -19.26
N LYS A 4 7.49 2.26 -18.26
CA LYS A 4 8.72 3.06 -18.18
C LYS A 4 9.98 2.19 -18.01
N PHE A 5 9.83 1.05 -17.37
CA PHE A 5 10.90 0.10 -17.09
C PHE A 5 10.51 -1.31 -17.57
N ASN A 6 11.51 -2.09 -17.92
CA ASN A 6 11.40 -3.50 -18.27
C ASN A 6 12.55 -4.26 -17.59
N LEU A 7 12.41 -4.45 -16.29
CA LEU A 7 13.41 -5.09 -15.42
C LEU A 7 13.05 -6.55 -15.23
N THR A 8 14.02 -7.37 -14.80
CA THR A 8 13.67 -8.64 -14.17
C THR A 8 13.09 -8.39 -12.77
N ARG A 9 12.38 -9.37 -12.22
CA ARG A 9 11.86 -9.26 -10.85
C ARG A 9 12.99 -8.99 -9.83
N GLU A 10 14.12 -9.69 -9.97
CA GLU A 10 15.30 -9.54 -9.11
C GLU A 10 15.90 -8.14 -9.20
N GLN A 11 16.02 -7.58 -10.41
CA GLN A 11 16.48 -6.22 -10.61
C GLN A 11 15.53 -5.21 -9.95
N ASN A 12 14.22 -5.44 -10.08
CA ASN A 12 13.21 -4.57 -9.48
C ASN A 12 13.26 -4.63 -7.95
N ILE A 13 13.42 -5.85 -7.38
CA ILE A 13 13.63 -6.05 -5.94
C ILE A 13 14.90 -5.34 -5.46
N PHE A 14 15.99 -5.43 -6.21
CA PHE A 14 17.23 -4.72 -5.87
C PHE A 14 17.02 -3.21 -5.79
N VAL A 15 16.34 -2.62 -6.79
CA VAL A 15 15.98 -1.19 -6.78
C VAL A 15 15.10 -0.85 -5.59
N ALA A 16 14.10 -1.68 -5.29
CA ALA A 16 13.21 -1.47 -4.15
C ALA A 16 13.97 -1.50 -2.82
N LYS A 17 14.79 -2.52 -2.58
CA LYS A 17 15.58 -2.65 -1.35
C LYS A 17 16.53 -1.50 -1.12
N ARG A 18 17.15 -0.98 -2.19
CA ARG A 18 18.08 0.15 -2.11
C ARG A 18 17.42 1.45 -1.65
N ASN A 19 16.14 1.63 -1.93
CA ASN A 19 15.40 2.86 -1.65
C ASN A 19 14.25 2.65 -0.66
N ILE A 20 14.24 1.53 0.06
CA ILE A 20 13.10 1.07 0.86
C ILE A 20 12.68 2.11 1.91
N VAL A 21 13.63 2.76 2.57
CA VAL A 21 13.35 3.77 3.59
C VAL A 21 12.66 4.99 3.01
N ASP A 22 13.06 5.43 1.80
CA ASP A 22 12.40 6.53 1.10
C ASP A 22 10.92 6.19 0.78
N TYR A 23 10.67 4.96 0.35
CA TYR A 23 9.30 4.51 0.05
C TYR A 23 8.43 4.41 1.30
N ILE A 24 8.98 3.92 2.41
CA ILE A 24 8.31 3.88 3.71
C ILE A 24 8.01 5.30 4.19
N TRP A 25 9.01 6.18 4.16
CA TRP A 25 8.87 7.58 4.54
C TRP A 25 7.77 8.31 3.77
N LYS A 26 7.78 8.19 2.43
CA LYS A 26 6.75 8.78 1.57
C LYS A 26 5.35 8.20 1.86
N SER A 27 5.26 6.88 2.06
CA SER A 27 3.99 6.24 2.40
C SER A 27 3.45 6.69 3.76
N ALA A 28 4.32 6.88 4.75
CA ALA A 28 3.94 7.39 6.06
C ALA A 28 3.41 8.83 5.99
N ASN A 29 4.11 9.70 5.25
CA ASN A 29 3.67 11.09 5.08
C ASN A 29 2.35 11.20 4.29
N LEU A 30 2.12 10.32 3.30
CA LEU A 30 0.83 10.23 2.59
C LEU A 30 -0.35 9.93 3.53
N GLU A 31 -0.10 9.26 4.65
CA GLU A 31 -1.08 9.00 5.72
C GLU A 31 -1.13 10.12 6.78
N GLY A 32 -0.34 11.17 6.61
CA GLY A 32 -0.27 12.27 7.57
C GLY A 32 0.58 11.97 8.81
N ILE A 33 1.38 10.92 8.80
CA ILE A 33 2.34 10.61 9.85
C ILE A 33 3.53 11.56 9.66
N GLY A 34 3.62 12.59 10.48
CA GLY A 34 4.64 13.63 10.40
C GLY A 34 6.02 13.13 10.85
N VAL A 35 6.63 12.25 10.05
CA VAL A 35 7.95 11.68 10.30
C VAL A 35 8.94 12.17 9.26
N THR A 36 10.16 12.45 9.66
CA THR A 36 11.27 12.82 8.77
C THR A 36 11.96 11.57 8.19
N TYR A 37 12.69 11.74 7.10
CA TYR A 37 13.48 10.64 6.54
C TYR A 37 14.51 10.07 7.52
N PRO A 38 15.32 10.87 8.26
CA PRO A 38 16.25 10.35 9.26
C PRO A 38 15.58 9.56 10.39
N GLU A 39 14.40 10.01 10.85
CA GLU A 39 13.61 9.28 11.87
C GLU A 39 13.11 7.94 11.31
N THR A 40 12.62 7.93 10.06
CA THR A 40 12.20 6.70 9.39
C THR A 40 13.38 5.72 9.26
N GLN A 41 14.55 6.21 8.87
CA GLN A 41 15.77 5.39 8.80
C GLN A 41 16.14 4.81 10.16
N ALA A 42 16.13 5.64 11.21
CA ALA A 42 16.46 5.17 12.55
C ALA A 42 15.50 4.07 13.05
N ILE A 43 14.19 4.23 12.83
CA ILE A 43 13.18 3.20 13.16
C ILE A 43 13.40 1.94 12.33
N TYR A 44 13.64 2.10 11.02
CA TYR A 44 13.90 0.97 10.12
C TYR A 44 15.09 0.14 10.57
N ASP A 45 16.14 0.78 11.09
CA ASP A 45 17.36 0.13 11.63
C ASP A 45 17.19 -0.39 13.06
N GLY A 46 16.02 -0.23 13.67
CA GLY A 46 15.72 -0.68 15.03
C GLY A 46 16.20 0.27 16.13
N GLY A 47 16.53 1.50 15.77
CA GLY A 47 16.94 2.55 16.71
C GLY A 47 15.76 3.17 17.47
N ILE A 48 16.09 3.98 18.46
CA ILE A 48 15.13 4.74 19.28
C ILE A 48 15.02 6.16 18.71
N VAL A 49 13.78 6.62 18.51
CA VAL A 49 13.49 7.99 18.09
C VAL A 49 12.63 8.65 19.15
N ASN A 50 13.06 9.83 19.61
CA ASN A 50 12.32 10.62 20.60
C ASN A 50 11.37 11.59 19.89
N GLY A 51 10.23 11.89 20.53
CA GLY A 51 9.28 12.88 20.05
C GLY A 51 8.18 12.36 19.10
N LEU A 52 8.29 11.11 18.64
CA LEU A 52 7.23 10.46 17.88
C LEU A 52 6.22 9.75 18.80
N THR A 53 4.98 9.66 18.33
CA THR A 53 3.97 8.83 19.00
C THR A 53 4.27 7.35 18.82
N VAL A 54 3.79 6.53 19.75
CA VAL A 54 3.90 5.06 19.64
C VAL A 54 3.27 4.56 18.33
N ASP A 55 2.11 5.11 17.96
CA ASP A 55 1.41 4.75 16.72
C ASP A 55 2.22 5.07 15.46
N SER A 56 2.96 6.18 15.45
CA SER A 56 3.86 6.53 14.35
C SER A 56 4.98 5.50 14.19
N ILE A 57 5.59 5.07 15.29
CA ILE A 57 6.64 4.05 15.28
C ILE A 57 6.08 2.69 14.84
N ILE A 58 4.90 2.31 15.32
CA ILE A 58 4.20 1.09 14.90
C ILE A 58 3.91 1.13 13.40
N ALA A 59 3.40 2.25 12.89
CA ALA A 59 3.07 2.40 11.46
C ALA A 59 4.30 2.23 10.56
N ILE A 60 5.46 2.79 10.94
CA ILE A 60 6.72 2.63 10.19
C ILE A 60 7.17 1.16 10.20
N ASN A 61 7.13 0.49 11.34
CA ASN A 61 7.49 -0.94 11.43
C ASN A 61 6.52 -1.81 10.62
N ASN A 62 5.23 -1.52 10.67
CA ASN A 62 4.22 -2.23 9.87
C ASN A 62 4.49 -2.08 8.36
N LEU A 63 4.82 -0.87 7.90
CA LEU A 63 5.22 -0.64 6.51
C LEU A 63 6.49 -1.42 6.16
N LYS A 64 7.51 -1.46 7.05
CA LYS A 64 8.70 -2.27 6.85
C LYS A 64 8.36 -3.74 6.63
N TYR A 65 7.54 -4.34 7.49
CA TYR A 65 7.13 -5.75 7.37
C TYR A 65 6.28 -6.00 6.12
N ALA A 66 5.40 -5.08 5.77
CA ALA A 66 4.57 -5.20 4.57
C ALA A 66 5.42 -5.10 3.29
N TRP A 67 6.43 -4.24 3.25
CA TRP A 67 7.41 -4.20 2.17
C TRP A 67 8.22 -5.50 2.07
N GLN A 68 8.72 -6.02 3.19
CA GLN A 68 9.41 -7.32 3.23
C GLN A 68 8.51 -8.41 2.65
N PHE A 69 7.25 -8.45 3.06
CA PHE A 69 6.28 -9.43 2.56
C PHE A 69 6.15 -9.39 1.03
N ILE A 70 5.94 -8.21 0.42
CA ILE A 70 5.78 -8.14 -1.05
C ILE A 70 7.07 -8.40 -1.84
N LEU A 71 8.24 -8.17 -1.23
CA LEU A 71 9.54 -8.42 -1.86
C LEU A 71 9.97 -9.89 -1.79
N GLU A 72 9.66 -10.57 -0.69
CA GLU A 72 10.16 -11.93 -0.41
C GLU A 72 9.21 -13.02 -0.91
N ASN A 73 7.92 -12.72 -1.06
CA ASN A 73 6.93 -13.71 -1.48
C ASN A 73 6.64 -13.60 -2.98
N GLU A 74 7.16 -14.55 -3.74
CA GLU A 74 6.82 -14.77 -5.15
C GLU A 74 5.52 -15.57 -5.28
N GLY A 75 4.76 -15.32 -6.35
CA GLY A 75 3.57 -16.12 -6.67
C GLY A 75 2.36 -15.89 -5.76
N ILE A 76 2.33 -14.76 -5.04
CA ILE A 76 1.10 -14.35 -4.33
C ILE A 76 0.07 -13.91 -5.39
N ASP A 77 -1.10 -14.51 -5.34
CA ASP A 77 -2.23 -14.09 -6.18
C ASP A 77 -2.63 -12.65 -5.88
N TYR A 78 -2.99 -11.90 -6.94
CA TYR A 78 -3.51 -10.55 -6.79
C TYR A 78 -5.02 -10.62 -6.51
N ASP A 79 -5.37 -11.09 -5.32
CA ASP A 79 -6.75 -11.36 -4.95
C ASP A 79 -7.19 -10.57 -3.70
N PHE A 80 -8.45 -10.73 -3.34
CA PHE A 80 -9.02 -10.13 -2.14
C PHE A 80 -8.33 -10.60 -0.84
N LYS A 81 -7.79 -11.84 -0.81
CA LYS A 81 -7.08 -12.34 0.37
C LYS A 81 -5.75 -11.61 0.55
N ALA A 82 -5.05 -11.32 -0.55
CA ALA A 82 -3.83 -10.52 -0.52
C ALA A 82 -4.10 -9.09 -0.02
N LEU A 83 -5.19 -8.46 -0.47
CA LEU A 83 -5.62 -7.15 0.06
C LEU A 83 -5.85 -7.20 1.57
N CYS A 84 -6.62 -8.19 2.06
CA CYS A 84 -6.88 -8.38 3.48
C CYS A 84 -5.60 -8.66 4.28
N HIS A 85 -4.66 -9.42 3.71
CA HIS A 85 -3.38 -9.71 4.35
C HIS A 85 -2.48 -8.48 4.46
N LEU A 86 -2.36 -7.70 3.40
CA LEU A 86 -1.64 -6.42 3.44
C LEU A 86 -2.25 -5.44 4.44
N HIS A 87 -3.58 -5.40 4.56
CA HIS A 87 -4.24 -4.61 5.59
C HIS A 87 -3.87 -5.07 7.00
N LYS A 88 -3.81 -6.39 7.26
CA LYS A 88 -3.34 -6.92 8.55
C LYS A 88 -1.93 -6.46 8.86
N LEU A 89 -1.00 -6.57 7.90
CA LEU A 89 0.38 -6.17 8.10
C LEU A 89 0.52 -4.66 8.35
N THR A 90 -0.19 -3.83 7.58
CA THR A 90 -0.05 -2.37 7.65
C THR A 90 -0.79 -1.72 8.81
N CYS A 91 -1.78 -2.40 9.38
CA CYS A 91 -2.67 -1.85 10.41
C CYS A 91 -2.60 -2.59 11.76
N ASP A 92 -1.64 -3.53 11.93
CA ASP A 92 -1.43 -4.23 13.20
C ASP A 92 -1.23 -3.21 14.32
N LYS A 93 -1.96 -3.37 15.43
CA LYS A 93 -1.99 -2.48 16.61
C LYS A 93 -2.39 -1.01 16.33
N LEU A 94 -2.79 -0.67 15.10
CA LEU A 94 -3.30 0.67 14.74
C LEU A 94 -4.82 0.70 14.63
N VAL A 95 -5.45 -0.45 14.41
CA VAL A 95 -6.90 -0.60 14.42
C VAL A 95 -7.28 -1.74 15.35
N LEU A 96 -8.56 -1.79 15.75
CA LEU A 96 -9.06 -2.88 16.59
C LEU A 96 -8.93 -4.24 15.87
N ASP A 97 -8.59 -5.29 16.62
CA ASP A 97 -8.36 -6.64 16.07
C ASP A 97 -9.55 -7.19 15.27
N ASN A 98 -10.77 -6.81 15.63
CA ASN A 98 -11.96 -7.22 14.90
C ASN A 98 -12.09 -6.56 13.52
N ASN A 99 -11.33 -5.51 13.23
CA ASN A 99 -11.27 -4.81 11.94
C ASN A 99 -10.06 -5.23 11.08
N LEU A 100 -9.06 -5.91 11.68
CA LEU A 100 -7.85 -6.30 10.95
C LEU A 100 -8.16 -7.26 9.80
N GLY A 101 -7.84 -6.83 8.58
CA GLY A 101 -8.05 -7.60 7.35
C GLY A 101 -9.52 -7.87 7.03
N LYS A 102 -10.43 -7.04 7.53
CA LYS A 102 -11.88 -7.18 7.29
C LYS A 102 -12.46 -5.91 6.69
N LEU A 103 -13.45 -6.09 5.84
CA LEU A 103 -14.22 -4.98 5.30
C LEU A 103 -14.89 -4.20 6.43
N ARG A 104 -14.90 -2.88 6.31
CA ARG A 104 -15.58 -2.02 7.30
C ARG A 104 -17.09 -2.25 7.31
N THR A 105 -17.67 -2.09 8.47
CA THR A 105 -19.11 -2.15 8.68
C THR A 105 -19.69 -0.79 9.09
N THR A 106 -18.85 0.26 9.10
CA THR A 106 -19.25 1.64 9.44
C THR A 106 -18.99 2.58 8.27
N PRO A 107 -19.75 3.69 8.15
CA PRO A 107 -19.48 4.72 7.16
C PRO A 107 -18.10 5.35 7.41
N VAL A 108 -17.44 5.78 6.32
CA VAL A 108 -16.23 6.60 6.37
C VAL A 108 -16.36 7.78 5.41
N ASN A 109 -15.59 8.84 5.65
CA ASN A 109 -15.50 9.99 4.78
C ASN A 109 -14.08 10.11 4.24
N ILE A 110 -13.94 10.62 3.01
CA ILE A 110 -12.64 10.98 2.46
C ILE A 110 -12.46 12.49 2.70
N GLY A 111 -11.40 12.85 3.44
CA GLY A 111 -11.09 14.26 3.72
C GLY A 111 -10.94 15.08 2.43
N GLY A 112 -11.37 16.33 2.46
CA GLY A 112 -11.27 17.25 1.31
C GLY A 112 -12.29 17.01 0.19
N THR A 113 -13.25 16.10 0.36
CA THR A 113 -14.28 15.80 -0.66
C THR A 113 -15.66 15.54 -0.04
N ASN A 114 -16.70 15.80 -0.83
CA ASN A 114 -18.08 15.42 -0.49
C ASN A 114 -18.43 13.98 -0.91
N TRP A 115 -17.49 13.26 -1.50
CA TRP A 115 -17.67 11.86 -1.90
C TRP A 115 -17.85 10.96 -0.68
N LYS A 116 -18.91 10.16 -0.70
CA LYS A 116 -19.19 9.17 0.34
C LYS A 116 -18.99 7.76 -0.25
N PRO A 117 -17.95 7.05 0.17
CA PRO A 117 -17.72 5.68 -0.29
C PRO A 117 -18.89 4.77 0.10
N MET A 118 -19.40 3.98 -0.85
CA MET A 118 -20.42 2.97 -0.59
C MET A 118 -19.90 1.92 0.38
N PHE A 119 -20.82 1.26 1.10
CA PHE A 119 -20.45 0.10 1.91
C PHE A 119 -19.79 -0.97 1.05
N PRO A 120 -18.67 -1.54 1.50
CA PRO A 120 -18.00 -2.59 0.76
C PRO A 120 -18.78 -3.90 0.88
N ILE A 121 -19.00 -4.56 -0.26
CA ILE A 121 -19.56 -5.90 -0.37
C ILE A 121 -18.48 -6.80 -0.96
N GLU A 122 -18.15 -7.89 -0.29
CA GLU A 122 -17.01 -8.74 -0.66
C GLU A 122 -17.08 -9.26 -2.09
N SER A 123 -18.28 -9.73 -2.52
CA SER A 123 -18.44 -10.22 -3.90
C SER A 123 -18.19 -9.14 -4.95
N GLN A 124 -18.68 -7.91 -4.71
CA GLN A 124 -18.43 -6.77 -5.60
C GLN A 124 -16.96 -6.37 -5.63
N ILE A 125 -16.30 -6.35 -4.47
CA ILE A 125 -14.86 -6.04 -4.38
C ILE A 125 -14.03 -7.06 -5.18
N LYS A 126 -14.37 -8.34 -5.09
CA LYS A 126 -13.70 -9.39 -5.86
C LYS A 126 -13.93 -9.23 -7.37
N GLU A 127 -15.17 -8.98 -7.78
CA GLU A 127 -15.54 -8.78 -9.17
C GLU A 127 -14.85 -7.54 -9.76
N GLU A 128 -14.90 -6.39 -9.08
CA GLU A 128 -14.24 -5.15 -9.49
C GLU A 128 -12.71 -5.35 -9.61
N LEU A 129 -12.09 -6.05 -8.64
CA LEU A 129 -10.65 -6.36 -8.66
C LEU A 129 -10.29 -7.23 -9.86
N ASP A 130 -11.05 -8.30 -10.10
CA ASP A 130 -10.83 -9.21 -11.23
C ASP A 130 -11.02 -8.50 -12.58
N GLU A 131 -12.01 -7.62 -12.70
CA GLU A 131 -12.21 -6.81 -13.89
C GLU A 131 -11.00 -5.91 -14.19
N ILE A 132 -10.45 -5.23 -13.18
CA ILE A 132 -9.27 -4.36 -13.38
C ILE A 132 -8.04 -5.19 -13.75
N LEU A 133 -7.80 -6.31 -13.07
CA LEU A 133 -6.62 -7.17 -13.30
C LEU A 133 -6.61 -7.82 -14.68
N ASN A 134 -7.78 -8.10 -15.24
CA ASN A 134 -7.94 -8.83 -16.51
C ASN A 134 -8.07 -7.92 -17.76
N GLN A 135 -7.85 -6.60 -17.62
CA GLN A 135 -7.86 -5.67 -18.74
C GLN A 135 -6.68 -5.96 -19.69
N LYS A 136 -6.98 -6.45 -20.90
CA LYS A 136 -5.98 -6.88 -21.88
C LYS A 136 -5.34 -5.75 -22.69
N ASP A 137 -6.00 -4.61 -22.74
CA ASP A 137 -5.61 -3.40 -23.47
C ASP A 137 -4.71 -2.47 -22.66
N LYS A 138 -4.47 -2.78 -21.40
CA LYS A 138 -3.64 -1.99 -20.48
C LYS A 138 -2.31 -2.65 -20.14
N THR A 139 -1.29 -1.82 -19.97
CA THR A 139 0.00 -2.25 -19.44
C THR A 139 -0.10 -2.57 -17.95
N LYS A 140 0.87 -3.32 -17.42
CA LYS A 140 0.93 -3.63 -15.97
C LYS A 140 1.07 -2.38 -15.11
N THR A 141 1.74 -1.35 -15.61
CA THR A 141 1.81 -0.04 -14.93
C THR A 141 0.44 0.62 -14.85
N GLU A 142 -0.34 0.63 -15.93
CA GLU A 142 -1.70 1.19 -15.93
C GLU A 142 -2.63 0.43 -15.00
N ILE A 143 -2.58 -0.90 -15.01
CA ILE A 143 -3.35 -1.76 -14.10
C ILE A 143 -2.97 -1.46 -12.64
N ALA A 144 -1.68 -1.37 -12.33
CA ALA A 144 -1.21 -1.09 -10.97
C ALA A 144 -1.69 0.29 -10.45
N ILE A 145 -1.61 1.32 -11.30
CA ILE A 145 -2.10 2.66 -10.97
C ILE A 145 -3.62 2.65 -10.77
N GLU A 146 -4.36 2.01 -11.65
CA GLU A 146 -5.83 1.93 -11.55
C GLU A 146 -6.27 1.22 -10.27
N ILE A 147 -5.66 0.09 -9.93
CA ILE A 147 -5.92 -0.62 -8.67
C ILE A 147 -5.59 0.25 -7.47
N MET A 148 -4.44 0.95 -7.49
CA MET A 148 -4.08 1.87 -6.42
C MET A 148 -5.17 2.93 -6.19
N LEU A 149 -5.61 3.59 -7.25
CA LEU A 149 -6.64 4.64 -7.18
C LEU A 149 -8.01 4.05 -6.80
N TRP A 150 -8.34 2.87 -7.30
CA TRP A 150 -9.58 2.17 -6.96
C TRP A 150 -9.63 1.83 -5.45
N ILE A 151 -8.57 1.25 -4.87
CA ILE A 151 -8.50 0.94 -3.43
C ILE A 151 -8.65 2.23 -2.62
N MET A 152 -7.89 3.29 -2.97
CA MET A 152 -7.94 4.58 -2.29
C MET A 152 -9.34 5.21 -2.32
N ARG A 153 -10.07 5.07 -3.43
CA ARG A 153 -11.42 5.63 -3.59
C ARG A 153 -12.48 4.74 -2.95
N ARG A 154 -12.34 3.42 -3.05
CA ARG A 154 -13.32 2.43 -2.56
C ARG A 154 -13.41 2.42 -1.03
N GLN A 155 -12.30 2.77 -0.35
CA GLN A 155 -12.25 2.84 1.12
C GLN A 155 -12.88 1.60 1.76
N MET A 156 -12.39 0.42 1.37
CA MET A 156 -12.99 -0.84 1.79
C MET A 156 -12.70 -1.23 3.23
N PHE A 157 -11.63 -0.69 3.81
CA PHE A 157 -11.23 -0.88 5.21
C PHE A 157 -11.56 0.35 6.03
N ILE A 158 -11.60 0.20 7.37
CA ILE A 158 -11.87 1.32 8.29
C ILE A 158 -10.76 2.38 8.28
N ASP A 159 -9.51 1.95 8.07
CA ASP A 159 -8.31 2.75 7.93
C ASP A 159 -7.28 2.02 7.06
N GLY A 160 -6.14 2.65 6.74
CA GLY A 160 -5.00 2.03 6.03
C GLY A 160 -5.21 1.77 4.54
N ASN A 161 -6.30 2.26 3.94
CA ASN A 161 -6.59 2.03 2.52
C ASN A 161 -5.49 2.54 1.59
N LYS A 162 -4.86 3.69 1.88
CA LYS A 162 -3.74 4.22 1.08
C LYS A 162 -2.49 3.33 1.19
N ARG A 163 -2.17 2.85 2.41
CA ARG A 163 -1.04 1.95 2.65
C ARG A 163 -1.19 0.64 1.87
N VAL A 164 -2.37 0.03 1.96
CA VAL A 164 -2.70 -1.19 1.18
C VAL A 164 -2.62 -0.92 -0.32
N ALA A 165 -3.19 0.19 -0.79
CA ALA A 165 -3.20 0.57 -2.20
C ALA A 165 -1.78 0.68 -2.78
N MET A 166 -0.89 1.40 -2.08
CA MET A 166 0.50 1.57 -2.48
C MET A 166 1.26 0.25 -2.53
N LEU A 167 1.08 -0.60 -1.52
CA LEU A 167 1.78 -1.88 -1.44
C LEU A 167 1.27 -2.90 -2.48
N PHE A 168 -0.04 -2.99 -2.66
CA PHE A 168 -0.63 -3.90 -3.64
C PHE A 168 -0.24 -3.52 -5.07
N ALA A 169 -0.28 -2.23 -5.41
CA ALA A 169 0.19 -1.74 -6.70
C ALA A 169 1.68 -2.02 -6.91
N ASN A 170 2.51 -1.79 -5.89
CA ASN A 170 3.94 -2.07 -5.97
C ASN A 170 4.24 -3.57 -6.07
N LYS A 171 3.43 -4.45 -5.49
CA LYS A 171 3.55 -5.90 -5.71
C LYS A 171 3.38 -6.24 -7.19
N ILE A 172 2.35 -5.68 -7.86
CA ILE A 172 2.13 -5.87 -9.30
C ILE A 172 3.32 -5.32 -10.12
N MET A 173 3.79 -4.11 -9.78
CA MET A 173 4.92 -3.47 -10.47
C MET A 173 6.20 -4.30 -10.36
N ILE A 174 6.52 -4.78 -9.16
CA ILE A 174 7.73 -5.55 -8.86
C ILE A 174 7.73 -6.88 -9.61
N ASP A 175 6.64 -7.62 -9.54
CA ASP A 175 6.54 -8.94 -10.16
C ASP A 175 6.58 -8.87 -11.70
N ASN A 176 6.23 -7.71 -12.27
CA ASN A 176 6.26 -7.49 -13.72
C ASN A 176 7.43 -6.59 -14.18
N GLY A 177 8.42 -6.30 -13.32
CA GLY A 177 9.61 -5.54 -13.68
C GLY A 177 9.35 -4.08 -14.09
N CYS A 178 8.23 -3.50 -13.66
CA CYS A 178 7.77 -2.18 -14.10
C CYS A 178 8.29 -1.00 -13.24
N GLY A 179 9.24 -1.25 -12.33
CA GLY A 179 9.75 -0.23 -11.40
C GLY A 179 8.94 -0.17 -10.11
N ILE A 180 8.94 0.99 -9.46
CA ILE A 180 8.24 1.25 -8.19
C ILE A 180 7.39 2.51 -8.33
N ILE A 181 6.16 2.46 -7.81
CA ILE A 181 5.28 3.63 -7.69
C ILE A 181 5.48 4.26 -6.31
N THR A 182 5.70 5.56 -6.28
CA THR A 182 5.70 6.37 -5.07
C THR A 182 5.10 7.74 -5.36
N ILE A 183 4.48 8.37 -4.36
CA ILE A 183 3.95 9.73 -4.47
C ILE A 183 4.95 10.66 -3.81
N ALA A 184 5.50 11.58 -4.59
CA ALA A 184 6.43 12.58 -4.08
C ALA A 184 5.72 13.50 -3.06
N GLN A 185 6.47 13.96 -2.04
CA GLN A 185 5.88 14.72 -0.93
C GLN A 185 5.19 16.01 -1.38
N GLU A 186 5.73 16.68 -2.40
CA GLU A 186 5.14 17.89 -3.00
C GLU A 186 3.81 17.63 -3.72
N ASN A 187 3.44 16.36 -3.94
CA ASN A 187 2.21 15.94 -4.63
C ASN A 187 1.21 15.23 -3.70
N GLN A 188 1.43 15.30 -2.38
CA GLN A 188 0.59 14.65 -1.36
C GLN A 188 -0.55 15.55 -0.85
#